data_6722d36470dc80bca60e9dc31fd57e6f
#
_entry.id   6722d36470dc80bca60e9dc31fd57e6f
#
_cell.length_a   1.000
_cell.length_b   1.000
_cell.length_c   1.000
_cell.angle_alpha   90.00
_cell.angle_beta   90.00
_cell.angle_gamma   90.00
#
_symmetry.space_group_name_H-M   'P 1'
#
loop_
_entity.id
_entity.type
_entity.pdbx_description
1 polymer ?
#
loop_
_entity_poly.entity_id
_entity_poly.type
_entity_poly.pdbx_seq_one_letter_code
_entity_poly.pdbx_strand_id
1 'polypeptide(L)'
;HNKKSFLNNPVEHIDITSYDARKIIEGMGKMSFTSRDTANAAKIYNEMISDENCSIFLTIAGSTSAGGCMKLYSDLIKYNMVDAVVATGASIIDMDFFEALGFKHYQGSQFQDDTELRKNYIDRIYDTYIDEEELQACDQAICDVANSLDPKAYTSREFIKELGKFLKNNAKKKGSLIETAFDNNVPIF
;
A
#
# COMPACT_ATOMS: atom_id res chain seq x y z
N HIS A 1 -17.03 2.90 25.34
CA HIS A 1 -17.32 3.01 23.90
C HIS A 1 -17.46 1.60 23.30
N ASN A 2 -18.28 1.45 22.26
CA ASN A 2 -18.42 0.20 21.53
C ASN A 2 -17.36 0.20 20.40
N LYS A 3 -16.72 -0.94 20.11
CA LYS A 3 -15.75 -1.13 19.01
C LYS A 3 -16.19 -0.46 17.70
N LYS A 4 -17.46 -0.60 17.34
CA LYS A 4 -18.03 0.02 16.12
C LYS A 4 -17.97 1.55 16.09
N SER A 5 -17.90 2.23 17.24
CA SER A 5 -17.78 3.68 17.27
C SER A 5 -16.41 4.19 16.87
N PHE A 6 -15.38 3.35 16.94
CA PHE A 6 -14.03 3.65 16.49
C PHE A 6 -13.79 3.30 15.01
N LEU A 7 -14.52 2.32 14.48
CA LEU A 7 -14.34 1.76 13.14
C LEU A 7 -15.50 2.20 12.21
N ASN A 8 -15.75 3.50 12.14
CA ASN A 8 -16.89 4.07 11.40
C ASN A 8 -16.50 4.99 10.23
N ASN A 9 -15.25 5.40 10.14
CA ASN A 9 -14.76 6.31 9.09
C ASN A 9 -13.58 5.68 8.34
N PRO A 10 -13.82 4.87 7.30
CA PRO A 10 -12.76 4.19 6.58
C PRO A 10 -11.85 5.18 5.86
N VAL A 11 -10.55 4.87 5.82
CA VAL A 11 -9.57 5.58 5.00
C VAL A 11 -9.86 5.32 3.53
N GLU A 12 -9.88 6.39 2.72
CA GLU A 12 -10.00 6.31 1.27
C GLU A 12 -8.63 6.52 0.61
N HIS A 13 -8.35 5.73 -0.43
CA HIS A 13 -7.12 5.87 -1.19
C HIS A 13 -7.27 6.94 -2.26
N ILE A 14 -6.26 7.82 -2.36
CA ILE A 14 -6.27 8.89 -3.36
C ILE A 14 -6.18 8.30 -4.78
N ASP A 15 -7.07 8.74 -5.64
CA ASP A 15 -6.98 8.52 -7.08
C ASP A 15 -6.34 9.73 -7.76
N ILE A 16 -5.02 9.69 -7.92
CA ILE A 16 -4.27 10.80 -8.52
C ILE A 16 -4.61 11.03 -10.00
N THR A 17 -5.22 10.04 -10.68
CA THR A 17 -5.64 10.20 -12.07
C THR A 17 -6.81 11.15 -12.24
N SER A 18 -7.51 11.46 -11.14
CA SER A 18 -8.63 12.41 -11.09
C SER A 18 -8.19 13.87 -10.91
N TYR A 19 -6.88 14.12 -10.76
CA TYR A 19 -6.34 15.46 -10.46
C TYR A 19 -5.27 15.86 -11.48
N ASP A 20 -5.13 17.18 -11.70
CA ASP A 20 -4.02 17.76 -12.46
C ASP A 20 -3.22 18.73 -11.58
N ALA A 21 -2.07 18.28 -11.11
CA ALA A 21 -1.17 19.06 -10.27
C ALA A 21 -0.02 19.73 -11.06
N ARG A 22 0.07 19.56 -12.39
CA ARG A 22 1.22 20.00 -13.20
C ARG A 22 1.57 21.48 -12.99
N LYS A 23 0.61 22.38 -13.10
CA LYS A 23 0.86 23.81 -12.90
C LYS A 23 1.29 24.18 -11.48
N ILE A 24 0.80 23.45 -10.48
CA ILE A 24 1.21 23.62 -9.07
C ILE A 24 2.68 23.21 -8.93
N ILE A 25 3.05 22.04 -9.42
CA ILE A 25 4.44 21.52 -9.35
C ILE A 25 5.40 22.44 -10.13
N GLU A 26 5.03 22.91 -11.33
CA GLU A 26 5.81 23.87 -12.10
C GLU A 26 6.00 25.20 -11.33
N GLY A 27 4.95 25.69 -10.66
CA GLY A 27 5.01 26.87 -9.80
C GLY A 27 5.96 26.66 -8.60
N MET A 28 5.93 25.48 -7.97
CA MET A 28 6.83 25.13 -6.87
C MET A 28 8.30 25.15 -7.29
N GLY A 29 8.63 24.87 -8.55
CA GLY A 29 10.00 24.97 -9.10
C GLY A 29 10.56 26.40 -9.08
N LYS A 30 9.73 27.42 -8.99
CA LYS A 30 10.13 28.84 -8.88
C LYS A 30 10.29 29.29 -7.42
N MET A 31 9.96 28.43 -6.46
CA MET A 31 10.10 28.69 -5.03
C MET A 31 11.48 28.27 -4.51
N SER A 32 11.63 28.21 -3.21
CA SER A 32 12.83 27.74 -2.51
C SER A 32 12.48 26.58 -1.58
N PHE A 33 13.50 25.97 -0.97
CA PHE A 33 13.39 24.88 -0.01
C PHE A 33 12.71 23.63 -0.60
N THR A 34 11.99 22.89 0.22
CA THR A 34 11.32 21.64 -0.15
C THR A 34 10.33 21.75 -1.30
N SER A 35 9.75 22.95 -1.53
CA SER A 35 8.88 23.18 -2.69
C SER A 35 9.65 23.02 -4.01
N ARG A 36 10.83 23.65 -4.11
CA ARG A 36 11.71 23.47 -5.28
C ARG A 36 12.21 22.04 -5.41
N ASP A 37 12.55 21.40 -4.29
CA ASP A 37 13.01 20.02 -4.28
C ASP A 37 11.92 19.07 -4.78
N THR A 38 10.65 19.31 -4.41
CA THR A 38 9.51 18.53 -4.92
C THR A 38 9.37 18.67 -6.44
N ALA A 39 9.51 19.88 -6.98
CA ALA A 39 9.46 20.10 -8.42
C ALA A 39 10.64 19.45 -9.14
N ASN A 40 11.85 19.50 -8.56
CA ASN A 40 13.04 18.82 -9.09
C ASN A 40 12.87 17.29 -9.08
N ALA A 41 12.32 16.73 -8.00
CA ALA A 41 12.03 15.30 -7.92
C ALA A 41 11.04 14.87 -9.02
N ALA A 42 9.98 15.63 -9.23
CA ALA A 42 9.01 15.36 -10.31
C ALA A 42 9.68 15.41 -11.69
N LYS A 43 10.59 16.37 -11.93
CA LYS A 43 11.35 16.47 -13.19
C LYS A 43 12.25 15.26 -13.39
N ILE A 44 13.02 14.88 -12.36
CA ILE A 44 13.92 13.70 -12.42
C ILE A 44 13.10 12.45 -12.71
N TYR A 45 11.98 12.25 -12.02
CA TYR A 45 11.14 11.07 -12.25
C TYR A 45 10.59 11.04 -13.68
N ASN A 46 10.19 12.18 -14.22
CA ASN A 46 9.76 12.28 -15.62
C ASN A 46 10.88 11.94 -16.61
N GLU A 47 12.12 12.35 -16.32
CA GLU A 47 13.30 11.97 -17.11
C GLU A 47 13.56 10.46 -17.02
N MET A 48 13.47 9.86 -15.82
CA MET A 48 13.62 8.42 -15.62
C MET A 48 12.60 7.60 -16.41
N ILE A 49 11.32 8.01 -16.40
CA ILE A 49 10.25 7.33 -17.17
C ILE A 49 10.50 7.43 -18.68
N SER A 50 11.11 8.51 -19.14
CA SER A 50 11.37 8.77 -20.56
C SER A 50 12.64 8.09 -21.08
N ASP A 51 13.51 7.58 -20.23
CA ASP A 51 14.75 6.90 -20.58
C ASP A 51 14.54 5.38 -20.64
N GLU A 52 14.58 4.82 -21.84
CA GLU A 52 14.42 3.37 -22.08
C GLU A 52 15.51 2.50 -21.42
N ASN A 53 16.64 3.09 -21.01
CA ASN A 53 17.73 2.40 -20.33
C ASN A 53 17.69 2.57 -18.81
N CYS A 54 16.69 3.25 -18.28
CA CYS A 54 16.50 3.46 -16.83
C CYS A 54 15.57 2.40 -16.24
N SER A 55 16.04 1.66 -15.24
CA SER A 55 15.18 0.82 -14.41
C SER A 55 14.75 1.56 -13.15
N ILE A 56 13.47 1.55 -12.87
CA ILE A 56 12.87 2.30 -11.77
C ILE A 56 12.41 1.35 -10.66
N PHE A 57 13.00 1.50 -9.48
CA PHE A 57 12.65 0.75 -8.28
C PHE A 57 11.84 1.63 -7.34
N LEU A 58 10.63 1.19 -6.99
CA LEU A 58 9.81 1.81 -5.96
C LEU A 58 10.09 1.15 -4.61
N THR A 59 10.57 1.91 -3.65
CA THR A 59 10.78 1.44 -2.28
C THR A 59 9.64 1.92 -1.38
N ILE A 60 9.00 1.01 -0.65
CA ILE A 60 7.86 1.31 0.21
C ILE A 60 8.17 0.85 1.63
N ALA A 61 8.08 1.78 2.58
CA ALA A 61 8.22 1.49 4.00
C ALA A 61 7.24 2.35 4.82
N GLY A 62 7.03 1.99 6.06
CA GLY A 62 6.11 2.68 6.95
C GLY A 62 4.64 2.43 6.58
N SER A 63 3.76 3.30 7.07
CA SER A 63 2.31 3.10 7.04
C SER A 63 1.60 3.87 5.92
N THR A 64 2.29 4.31 4.88
CA THR A 64 1.72 5.12 3.80
C THR A 64 0.63 4.40 3.01
N SER A 65 0.71 3.07 2.92
CA SER A 65 -0.35 2.24 2.33
C SER A 65 -1.66 2.39 3.10
N ALA A 66 -1.64 2.21 4.43
CA ALA A 66 -2.80 2.42 5.29
C ALA A 66 -3.27 3.88 5.29
N GLY A 67 -2.35 4.82 5.09
CA GLY A 67 -2.60 6.26 5.03
C GLY A 67 -3.24 6.77 3.74
N GLY A 68 -3.64 5.89 2.82
CA GLY A 68 -4.37 6.29 1.61
C GLY A 68 -3.54 6.32 0.31
N CYS A 69 -2.30 5.79 0.32
CA CYS A 69 -1.42 5.79 -0.86
C CYS A 69 -1.47 4.49 -1.69
N MET A 70 -2.25 3.48 -1.29
CA MET A 70 -2.24 2.16 -1.94
C MET A 70 -2.57 2.22 -3.42
N LYS A 71 -3.64 2.93 -3.78
CA LYS A 71 -4.05 3.09 -5.17
C LYS A 71 -2.97 3.78 -6.01
N LEU A 72 -2.25 4.75 -5.43
CA LEU A 72 -1.11 5.40 -6.10
C LEU A 72 -0.05 4.37 -6.49
N TYR A 73 0.35 3.49 -5.57
CA TYR A 73 1.36 2.47 -5.84
C TYR A 73 0.91 1.46 -6.90
N SER A 74 -0.35 1.04 -6.86
CA SER A 74 -0.93 0.17 -7.87
C SER A 74 -0.97 0.83 -9.24
N ASP A 75 -1.32 2.12 -9.31
CA ASP A 75 -1.36 2.87 -10.57
C ASP A 75 0.03 3.05 -11.18
N LEU A 76 1.09 3.26 -10.38
CA LEU A 76 2.47 3.29 -10.87
C LEU A 76 2.87 2.00 -11.61
N ILE A 77 2.43 0.85 -11.10
CA ILE A 77 2.65 -0.44 -11.77
C ILE A 77 1.77 -0.55 -13.02
N LYS A 78 0.48 -0.27 -12.89
CA LYS A 78 -0.51 -0.40 -13.96
C LYS A 78 -0.14 0.43 -15.19
N TYR A 79 0.43 1.60 -14.99
CA TYR A 79 0.82 2.51 -16.06
C TYR A 79 2.30 2.38 -16.46
N ASN A 80 2.96 1.29 -16.05
CA ASN A 80 4.36 0.98 -16.41
C ASN A 80 5.34 2.10 -16.01
N MET A 81 5.14 2.67 -14.83
CA MET A 81 5.98 3.76 -14.30
C MET A 81 7.04 3.27 -13.31
N VAL A 82 7.04 1.97 -12.98
CA VAL A 82 8.05 1.30 -12.14
C VAL A 82 8.30 -0.12 -12.66
N ASP A 83 9.52 -0.61 -12.50
CA ASP A 83 9.96 -1.93 -12.98
C ASP A 83 10.02 -2.98 -11.85
N ALA A 84 10.21 -2.53 -10.62
CA ALA A 84 10.26 -3.39 -9.45
C ALA A 84 9.82 -2.63 -8.20
N VAL A 85 9.31 -3.37 -7.22
CA VAL A 85 8.95 -2.86 -5.89
C VAL A 85 9.78 -3.57 -4.84
N VAL A 86 10.30 -2.81 -3.87
CA VAL A 86 10.91 -3.33 -2.64
C VAL A 86 10.12 -2.78 -1.47
N ALA A 87 9.49 -3.65 -0.70
CA ALA A 87 8.56 -3.23 0.34
C ALA A 87 8.77 -3.98 1.66
N THR A 88 8.40 -3.34 2.77
CA THR A 88 8.32 -4.04 4.05
C THR A 88 7.10 -4.96 4.09
N GLY A 89 7.18 -6.05 4.85
CA GLY A 89 6.04 -6.96 5.08
C GLY A 89 4.82 -6.19 5.61
N ALA A 90 5.00 -5.25 6.52
CA ALA A 90 3.93 -4.40 7.03
C ALA A 90 3.17 -3.68 5.90
N SER A 91 3.89 -3.10 4.92
CA SER A 91 3.26 -2.35 3.83
C SER A 91 2.45 -3.24 2.88
N ILE A 92 2.93 -4.45 2.57
CA ILE A 92 2.28 -5.32 1.59
C ILE A 92 1.36 -6.38 2.19
N ILE A 93 1.62 -6.82 3.43
CA ILE A 93 0.80 -7.84 4.09
C ILE A 93 -0.27 -7.18 4.96
N ASP A 94 0.16 -6.44 6.01
CA ASP A 94 -0.76 -5.89 7.01
C ASP A 94 -1.60 -4.73 6.47
N MET A 95 -1.29 -4.23 5.27
CA MET A 95 -1.99 -3.10 4.67
C MET A 95 -2.59 -3.45 3.30
N ASP A 96 -1.78 -3.82 2.30
CA ASP A 96 -2.28 -4.09 0.95
C ASP A 96 -3.10 -5.39 0.87
N PHE A 97 -2.51 -6.50 1.30
CA PHE A 97 -3.17 -7.80 1.31
C PHE A 97 -4.40 -7.79 2.24
N PHE A 98 -4.26 -7.18 3.41
CA PHE A 98 -5.34 -6.96 4.38
C PHE A 98 -6.54 -6.28 3.73
N GLU A 99 -6.34 -5.15 3.03
CA GLU A 99 -7.44 -4.47 2.33
C GLU A 99 -7.97 -5.27 1.14
N ALA A 100 -7.12 -6.02 0.43
CA ALA A 100 -7.57 -6.90 -0.65
C ALA A 100 -8.52 -8.01 -0.15
N LEU A 101 -8.36 -8.46 1.10
CA LEU A 101 -9.29 -9.39 1.75
C LEU A 101 -10.64 -8.73 2.08
N GLY A 102 -10.77 -7.42 1.93
CA GLY A 102 -11.99 -6.65 2.16
C GLY A 102 -12.04 -5.97 3.53
N PHE A 103 -10.97 -6.04 4.31
CA PHE A 103 -10.82 -5.32 5.56
C PHE A 103 -10.50 -3.85 5.32
N LYS A 104 -10.52 -3.02 6.36
CA LYS A 104 -10.36 -1.58 6.21
C LYS A 104 -9.48 -0.98 7.30
N HIS A 105 -8.76 0.07 6.92
CA HIS A 105 -8.17 1.02 7.86
C HIS A 105 -9.17 2.15 8.10
N TYR A 106 -9.13 2.73 9.29
CA TYR A 106 -10.09 3.76 9.70
C TYR A 106 -9.39 5.01 10.20
N GLN A 107 -9.95 6.17 9.88
CA GLN A 107 -9.51 7.43 10.46
C GLN A 107 -9.89 7.47 11.95
N GLY A 108 -8.93 7.84 12.78
CA GLY A 108 -9.09 7.91 14.21
C GLY A 108 -8.47 9.18 14.79
N SER A 109 -8.10 9.14 16.06
CA SER A 109 -7.43 10.23 16.76
C SER A 109 -6.11 9.76 17.35
N GLN A 110 -5.04 10.51 17.12
CA GLN A 110 -3.74 10.29 17.77
C GLN A 110 -3.79 10.48 19.30
N PHE A 111 -4.81 11.14 19.80
CA PHE A 111 -4.99 11.45 21.23
C PHE A 111 -5.93 10.48 21.95
N GLN A 112 -6.42 9.45 21.27
CA GLN A 112 -7.24 8.43 21.90
C GLN A 112 -6.43 7.63 22.93
N ASP A 113 -7.08 7.25 24.04
CA ASP A 113 -6.46 6.39 25.04
C ASP A 113 -6.20 4.97 24.47
N ASP A 114 -4.95 4.60 24.37
CA ASP A 114 -4.52 3.29 23.85
C ASP A 114 -5.01 2.14 24.74
N THR A 115 -5.22 2.37 26.05
CA THR A 115 -5.80 1.36 26.95
C THR A 115 -7.25 1.06 26.58
N GLU A 116 -8.00 2.08 26.16
CA GLU A 116 -9.38 1.91 25.69
C GLU A 116 -9.42 1.22 24.33
N LEU A 117 -8.53 1.61 23.39
CA LEU A 117 -8.41 0.95 22.08
C LEU A 117 -8.09 -0.54 22.27
N ARG A 118 -7.10 -0.87 23.08
CA ARG A 118 -6.70 -2.25 23.38
C ARG A 118 -7.84 -3.10 23.94
N LYS A 119 -8.65 -2.55 24.84
CA LYS A 119 -9.85 -3.24 25.38
C LYS A 119 -10.88 -3.57 24.32
N ASN A 120 -10.89 -2.83 23.22
CA ASN A 120 -11.77 -3.02 22.08
C ASN A 120 -11.09 -3.80 20.92
N TYR A 121 -9.90 -4.35 21.13
CA TYR A 121 -9.12 -5.04 20.07
C TYR A 121 -8.91 -4.14 18.84
N ILE A 122 -8.41 -2.93 19.08
CA ILE A 122 -8.10 -1.95 18.03
C ILE A 122 -6.63 -1.56 18.17
N ASP A 123 -5.88 -1.71 17.08
CA ASP A 123 -4.55 -1.18 16.93
C ASP A 123 -4.58 0.24 16.36
N ARG A 124 -3.58 1.02 16.71
CA ARG A 124 -3.45 2.39 16.26
C ARG A 124 -2.07 2.65 15.66
N ILE A 125 -2.08 3.19 14.46
CA ILE A 125 -0.90 3.76 13.80
C ILE A 125 -1.14 5.26 13.69
N TYR A 126 -0.60 6.05 14.60
CA TYR A 126 -0.82 7.50 14.71
C TYR A 126 -2.31 7.84 14.84
N ASP A 127 -2.96 8.26 13.76
CA ASP A 127 -4.39 8.60 13.68
C ASP A 127 -5.20 7.59 12.83
N THR A 128 -4.66 6.42 12.61
CA THR A 128 -5.29 5.35 11.81
C THR A 128 -5.54 4.14 12.71
N TYR A 129 -6.75 3.61 12.66
CA TYR A 129 -7.18 2.46 13.45
C TYR A 129 -7.30 1.22 12.58
N ILE A 130 -6.96 0.07 13.17
CA ILE A 130 -7.02 -1.26 12.56
C ILE A 130 -7.77 -2.18 13.52
N ASP A 131 -8.67 -2.98 13.01
CA ASP A 131 -9.30 -4.06 13.79
C ASP A 131 -8.30 -5.20 13.96
N GLU A 132 -7.88 -5.49 15.19
CA GLU A 132 -6.94 -6.54 15.54
C GLU A 132 -7.45 -7.94 15.15
N GLU A 133 -8.75 -8.19 15.27
CA GLU A 133 -9.33 -9.49 14.88
C GLU A 133 -9.30 -9.67 13.36
N GLU A 134 -9.49 -8.60 12.58
CA GLU A 134 -9.34 -8.63 11.13
C GLU A 134 -7.86 -8.81 10.72
N LEU A 135 -6.92 -8.21 11.47
CA LEU A 135 -5.49 -8.38 11.24
C LEU A 135 -5.06 -9.84 11.50
N GLN A 136 -5.53 -10.46 12.57
CA GLN A 136 -5.30 -11.88 12.83
C GLN A 136 -5.91 -12.78 11.75
N ALA A 137 -7.07 -12.43 11.21
CA ALA A 137 -7.66 -13.14 10.07
C ALA A 137 -6.84 -12.99 8.78
N CYS A 138 -6.19 -11.83 8.60
CA CYS A 138 -5.23 -11.60 7.51
C CYS A 138 -4.01 -12.53 7.66
N ASP A 139 -3.42 -12.59 8.86
CA ASP A 139 -2.28 -13.48 9.16
C ASP A 139 -2.62 -14.94 8.89
N GLN A 140 -3.82 -15.37 9.30
CA GLN A 140 -4.28 -16.74 9.04
C GLN A 140 -4.39 -17.02 7.54
N ALA A 141 -4.90 -16.06 6.75
CA ALA A 141 -4.99 -16.22 5.30
C ALA A 141 -3.61 -16.37 4.64
N ILE A 142 -2.59 -15.63 5.12
CA ILE A 142 -1.19 -15.79 4.66
C ILE A 142 -0.66 -17.18 5.02
N CYS A 143 -0.89 -17.65 6.24
CA CYS A 143 -0.51 -18.99 6.67
C CYS A 143 -1.18 -20.07 5.79
N ASP A 144 -2.45 -19.90 5.47
CA ASP A 144 -3.21 -20.86 4.63
C ASP A 144 -2.63 -20.90 3.20
N VAL A 145 -2.27 -19.76 2.62
CA VAL A 145 -1.57 -19.70 1.33
C VAL A 145 -0.24 -20.45 1.44
N ALA A 146 0.58 -20.11 2.44
CA ALA A 146 1.89 -20.77 2.63
C ALA A 146 1.77 -22.28 2.78
N ASN A 147 0.80 -22.76 3.56
CA ASN A 147 0.55 -24.19 3.78
C ASN A 147 0.01 -24.92 2.54
N SER A 148 -0.56 -24.20 1.58
CA SER A 148 -1.06 -24.76 0.32
C SER A 148 0.02 -24.96 -0.74
N LEU A 149 1.22 -24.39 -0.52
CA LEU A 149 2.32 -24.46 -1.46
C LEU A 149 3.14 -25.77 -1.28
N ASP A 150 3.81 -26.18 -2.35
CA ASP A 150 4.76 -27.30 -2.29
C ASP A 150 5.89 -27.00 -1.27
N PRO A 151 6.31 -27.97 -0.45
CA PRO A 151 7.35 -27.76 0.57
C PRO A 151 8.74 -27.65 -0.06
N LYS A 152 9.14 -26.45 -0.44
CA LYS A 152 10.45 -26.09 -0.97
C LYS A 152 10.88 -24.69 -0.50
N ALA A 153 12.12 -24.29 -0.79
CA ALA A 153 12.55 -22.94 -0.57
C ALA A 153 11.88 -21.97 -1.59
N TYR A 154 11.36 -20.86 -1.10
CA TYR A 154 10.83 -19.75 -1.88
C TYR A 154 11.61 -18.50 -1.58
N THR A 155 11.93 -17.73 -2.60
CA THR A 155 12.35 -16.35 -2.44
C THR A 155 11.15 -15.48 -2.05
N SER A 156 11.39 -14.28 -1.47
CA SER A 156 10.31 -13.32 -1.17
C SER A 156 9.49 -13.00 -2.43
N ARG A 157 10.16 -12.80 -3.55
CA ARG A 157 9.52 -12.55 -4.86
C ARG A 157 8.58 -13.68 -5.28
N GLU A 158 9.01 -14.93 -5.16
CA GLU A 158 8.18 -16.09 -5.53
C GLU A 158 6.97 -16.21 -4.60
N PHE A 159 7.17 -16.04 -3.30
CA PHE A 159 6.08 -16.11 -2.34
C PHE A 159 5.06 -14.98 -2.56
N ILE A 160 5.51 -13.73 -2.73
CA ILE A 160 4.61 -12.60 -3.01
C ILE A 160 3.85 -12.81 -4.33
N LYS A 161 4.47 -13.44 -5.33
CA LYS A 161 3.79 -13.80 -6.58
C LYS A 161 2.66 -14.81 -6.34
N GLU A 162 2.84 -15.79 -5.45
CA GLU A 162 1.76 -16.74 -5.07
C GLU A 162 0.64 -16.01 -4.31
N LEU A 163 0.95 -15.02 -3.46
CA LEU A 163 -0.05 -14.16 -2.84
C LEU A 163 -0.86 -13.37 -3.90
N GLY A 164 -0.21 -12.84 -4.93
CA GLY A 164 -0.87 -12.17 -6.05
C GLY A 164 -1.83 -13.09 -6.81
N LYS A 165 -1.38 -14.31 -7.09
CA LYS A 165 -2.22 -15.34 -7.70
C LYS A 165 -3.43 -15.71 -6.84
N PHE A 166 -3.25 -15.81 -5.53
CA PHE A 166 -4.34 -16.02 -4.58
C PHE A 166 -5.34 -14.87 -4.64
N LEU A 167 -4.88 -13.62 -4.57
CA LEU A 167 -5.73 -12.44 -4.60
C LEU A 167 -6.51 -12.30 -5.92
N LYS A 168 -5.92 -12.70 -7.04
CA LYS A 168 -6.63 -12.69 -8.33
C LYS A 168 -7.97 -13.43 -8.28
N ASN A 169 -8.04 -14.51 -7.51
CA ASN A 169 -9.22 -15.36 -7.41
C ASN A 169 -10.07 -15.08 -6.15
N ASN A 170 -9.47 -14.56 -5.09
CA ASN A 170 -10.09 -14.50 -3.76
C ASN A 170 -10.26 -13.05 -3.22
N ALA A 171 -9.67 -12.04 -3.84
CA ALA A 171 -9.77 -10.67 -3.36
C ALA A 171 -11.22 -10.17 -3.40
N LYS A 172 -11.68 -9.62 -2.26
CA LYS A 172 -12.95 -8.93 -2.14
C LYS A 172 -12.87 -7.48 -2.65
N LYS A 173 -11.69 -6.86 -2.53
CA LYS A 173 -11.37 -5.56 -3.10
C LYS A 173 -10.29 -5.74 -4.16
N LYS A 174 -10.60 -5.43 -5.40
CA LYS A 174 -9.69 -5.57 -6.54
C LYS A 174 -8.73 -4.38 -6.67
N GLY A 175 -7.62 -4.61 -7.38
CA GLY A 175 -6.64 -3.57 -7.70
C GLY A 175 -5.67 -3.24 -6.56
N SER A 176 -5.40 -4.19 -5.67
CA SER A 176 -4.33 -4.08 -4.70
C SER A 176 -2.96 -4.04 -5.39
N LEU A 177 -1.94 -3.57 -4.68
CA LEU A 177 -0.57 -3.52 -5.19
C LEU A 177 -0.08 -4.93 -5.59
N ILE A 178 -0.26 -5.92 -4.70
CA ILE A 178 0.18 -7.30 -4.94
C ILE A 178 -0.56 -7.92 -6.14
N GLU A 179 -1.89 -7.77 -6.24
CA GLU A 179 -2.68 -8.27 -7.37
C GLU A 179 -2.25 -7.59 -8.67
N THR A 180 -2.10 -6.26 -8.66
CA THR A 180 -1.69 -5.48 -9.83
C THR A 180 -0.28 -5.84 -10.29
N ALA A 181 0.65 -6.04 -9.36
CA ALA A 181 2.01 -6.49 -9.67
C ALA A 181 2.03 -7.89 -10.30
N PHE A 182 1.20 -8.81 -9.78
CA PHE A 182 1.05 -10.13 -10.37
C PHE A 182 0.53 -10.06 -11.81
N ASP A 183 -0.52 -9.28 -12.06
CA ASP A 183 -1.14 -9.15 -13.38
C ASP A 183 -0.22 -8.47 -14.42
N ASN A 184 0.68 -7.59 -13.98
CA ASN A 184 1.63 -6.89 -14.84
C ASN A 184 3.04 -7.50 -14.83
N ASN A 185 3.23 -8.63 -14.13
CA ASN A 185 4.51 -9.32 -13.97
C ASN A 185 5.65 -8.41 -13.42
N VAL A 186 5.30 -7.45 -12.57
CA VAL A 186 6.27 -6.60 -11.86
C VAL A 186 6.68 -7.30 -10.56
N PRO A 187 7.97 -7.52 -10.31
CA PRO A 187 8.42 -8.20 -9.11
C PRO A 187 8.28 -7.31 -7.87
N ILE A 188 7.88 -7.92 -6.75
CA ILE A 188 7.94 -7.33 -5.39
C ILE A 188 8.91 -8.17 -4.54
N PHE A 189 9.78 -7.47 -3.81
CA PHE A 189 10.77 -8.05 -2.90
C PHE A 189 10.55 -7.58 -1.48
#